data_02c728e71687b50cd58dcc01ebdb1be9
#
_entry.id   02c728e71687b50cd58dcc01ebdb1be9
#
_cell.length_a   1.000
_cell.length_b   1.000
_cell.length_c   1.000
_cell.angle_alpha   90.00
_cell.angle_beta   90.00
_cell.angle_gamma   90.00
#
_symmetry.space_group_name_H-M   'P 1'
#
loop_
_entity.id
_entity.type
_entity.pdbx_description
1 polymer ?
#
loop_
_entity_poly.entity_id
_entity_poly.type
_entity_poly.pdbx_seq_one_letter_code
_entity_poly.pdbx_strand_id
1 'polypeptide(L)'
;MATTDRQATTLALAHALSAADRGLAVIPLAPTKLPALRSPHRHAPTPGPVTCHGECGRFGHGVHDASTDPARIRALFAAAPWATGYGIACGLPPHHLIGIDLDTRPGEPDPGSSTALRELALRHLFTIPPTVVVLTPSGGRHLWLTGPPDHVVPNSAGRLAPGIDVRGAGGYLVGPGSRTRHGSYTTAPGTSHLPPAPCPPALLRLLLPPPVRRTGGGGSASGEPVAGGRGLVQFVLAAQEGQRNTRLFWAACRAYENGIGPALLTPLLQAARTTGLTDREARATIASAARMTGHHP
;
A
#
# COMPACT_ATOMS: atom_id res chain seq x y z
N MET A 1 -8.21 -6.49 32.00
CA MET A 1 -8.02 -6.48 30.53
C MET A 1 -9.18 -5.83 29.77
N ALA A 2 -10.46 -6.15 30.03
CA ALA A 2 -11.59 -5.60 29.26
C ALA A 2 -11.78 -4.06 29.30
N THR A 3 -11.41 -3.38 30.38
CA THR A 3 -11.58 -1.92 30.55
C THR A 3 -10.56 -1.14 29.71
N THR A 4 -9.31 -1.61 29.66
CA THR A 4 -8.22 -0.98 28.90
C THR A 4 -8.44 -1.08 27.38
N ASP A 5 -9.03 -2.18 26.92
CA ASP A 5 -9.32 -2.39 25.50
C ASP A 5 -10.49 -1.50 25.02
N ARG A 6 -11.55 -1.33 25.84
CA ARG A 6 -12.65 -0.40 25.53
C ARG A 6 -12.19 1.05 25.45
N GLN A 7 -11.33 1.47 26.37
CA GLN A 7 -10.76 2.81 26.34
C GLN A 7 -9.92 3.04 25.07
N ALA A 8 -9.11 2.05 24.67
CA ALA A 8 -8.31 2.13 23.45
C ALA A 8 -9.20 2.26 22.19
N THR A 9 -10.29 1.48 22.12
CA THR A 9 -11.25 1.58 21.00
C THR A 9 -11.94 2.93 20.96
N THR A 10 -12.36 3.46 22.11
CA THR A 10 -13.00 4.77 22.20
C THR A 10 -12.06 5.88 21.72
N LEU A 11 -10.78 5.85 22.12
CA LEU A 11 -9.77 6.81 21.67
C LEU A 11 -9.50 6.67 20.18
N ALA A 12 -9.38 5.44 19.67
CA ALA A 12 -9.18 5.18 18.24
C ALA A 12 -10.35 5.72 17.41
N LEU A 13 -11.58 5.54 17.86
CA LEU A 13 -12.77 6.10 17.21
C LEU A 13 -12.76 7.64 17.23
N ALA A 14 -12.40 8.27 18.36
CA ALA A 14 -12.32 9.73 18.46
C ALA A 14 -11.30 10.29 17.47
N HIS A 15 -10.11 9.70 17.40
CA HIS A 15 -9.08 10.08 16.43
C HIS A 15 -9.51 9.84 14.98
N ALA A 16 -10.19 8.73 14.70
CA ALA A 16 -10.73 8.41 13.37
C ALA A 16 -11.76 9.46 12.93
N LEU A 17 -12.69 9.85 13.82
CA LEU A 17 -13.67 10.90 13.54
C LEU A 17 -12.99 12.26 13.30
N SER A 18 -12.01 12.63 14.11
CA SER A 18 -11.22 13.85 13.89
C SER A 18 -10.44 13.86 12.57
N ALA A 19 -9.97 12.70 12.11
CA ALA A 19 -9.35 12.57 10.79
C ALA A 19 -10.39 12.73 9.68
N ALA A 20 -11.57 12.13 9.83
CA ALA A 20 -12.67 12.22 8.88
C ALA A 20 -13.19 13.65 8.72
N ASP A 21 -13.26 14.43 9.80
CA ASP A 21 -13.62 15.86 9.76
C ASP A 21 -12.65 16.69 8.91
N ARG A 22 -11.43 16.19 8.72
CA ARG A 22 -10.42 16.76 7.81
C ARG A 22 -10.45 16.17 6.41
N GLY A 23 -11.49 15.42 6.06
CA GLY A 23 -11.67 14.80 4.75
C GLY A 23 -10.83 13.54 4.49
N LEU A 24 -10.27 12.94 5.54
CA LEU A 24 -9.48 11.71 5.43
C LEU A 24 -10.38 10.49 5.67
N ALA A 25 -10.56 9.66 4.65
CA ALA A 25 -11.38 8.45 4.76
C ALA A 25 -10.68 7.40 5.62
N VAL A 26 -11.39 6.83 6.59
CA VAL A 26 -10.80 5.97 7.63
C VAL A 26 -11.47 4.61 7.75
N ILE A 27 -10.69 3.62 8.23
CA ILE A 27 -11.13 2.27 8.59
C ILE A 27 -10.63 1.89 9.99
N PRO A 28 -11.33 1.01 10.74
CA PRO A 28 -10.81 0.48 12.00
C PRO A 28 -9.67 -0.51 11.76
N LEU A 29 -8.62 -0.43 12.60
CA LEU A 29 -7.48 -1.34 12.58
C LEU A 29 -7.37 -2.13 13.90
N ALA A 30 -7.03 -3.41 13.75
CA ALA A 30 -6.64 -4.27 14.87
C ALA A 30 -5.25 -3.87 15.42
N PRO A 31 -4.85 -4.34 16.64
CA PRO A 31 -3.50 -4.13 17.18
C PRO A 31 -2.37 -4.64 16.29
N THR A 32 -2.68 -5.49 15.31
CA THR A 32 -1.77 -6.01 14.28
C THR A 32 -1.54 -5.06 13.12
N LYS A 33 -2.17 -3.90 13.11
CA LYS A 33 -2.21 -2.92 12.02
C LYS A 33 -3.04 -3.35 10.79
N LEU A 34 -3.58 -4.55 10.78
CA LEU A 34 -4.46 -5.04 9.72
C LEU A 34 -5.89 -4.48 9.90
N PRO A 35 -6.69 -4.36 8.82
CA PRO A 35 -8.10 -4.03 8.93
C PRO A 35 -8.79 -4.93 9.96
N ALA A 36 -9.56 -4.33 10.87
CA ALA A 36 -10.12 -5.06 12.01
C ALA A 36 -11.23 -6.02 11.59
N LEU A 37 -11.92 -5.74 10.51
CA LEU A 37 -13.01 -6.55 9.99
C LEU A 37 -12.50 -7.54 8.94
N ARG A 38 -12.93 -8.79 9.07
CA ARG A 38 -12.57 -9.85 8.13
C ARG A 38 -13.49 -9.81 6.91
N SER A 39 -12.97 -10.27 5.76
CA SER A 39 -13.79 -10.35 4.54
C SER A 39 -15.05 -11.19 4.75
N PRO A 40 -16.23 -10.67 4.37
CA PRO A 40 -17.50 -11.40 4.43
C PRO A 40 -17.56 -12.55 3.41
N HIS A 41 -16.62 -12.59 2.47
CA HIS A 41 -16.52 -13.59 1.40
C HIS A 41 -15.49 -14.69 1.70
N ARG A 42 -14.93 -14.73 2.92
CA ARG A 42 -13.86 -15.67 3.30
C ARG A 42 -14.23 -17.15 3.15
N HIS A 43 -15.50 -17.47 3.27
CA HIS A 43 -16.04 -18.83 3.22
C HIS A 43 -17.00 -19.03 2.04
N ALA A 44 -16.96 -18.15 1.04
CA ALA A 44 -17.74 -18.38 -0.18
C ALA A 44 -17.27 -19.66 -0.86
N PRO A 45 -18.17 -20.59 -1.18
CA PRO A 45 -17.81 -21.91 -1.74
C PRO A 45 -17.17 -21.81 -3.12
N THR A 46 -17.35 -20.69 -3.80
CA THR A 46 -16.69 -20.40 -5.09
C THR A 46 -16.19 -18.96 -5.01
N PRO A 47 -14.89 -18.69 -5.23
CA PRO A 47 -14.44 -17.31 -5.45
C PRO A 47 -15.17 -16.81 -6.69
N GLY A 48 -16.09 -15.89 -6.52
CA GLY A 48 -16.72 -15.23 -7.66
C GLY A 48 -15.65 -14.54 -8.52
N PRO A 49 -15.89 -14.37 -9.82
CA PRO A 49 -14.92 -13.81 -10.76
C PRO A 49 -14.57 -12.34 -10.48
N VAL A 50 -15.25 -11.69 -9.55
CA VAL A 50 -15.07 -10.27 -9.23
C VAL A 50 -14.69 -10.11 -7.77
N THR A 51 -13.56 -9.43 -7.52
CA THR A 51 -13.19 -8.96 -6.19
C THR A 51 -14.22 -7.94 -5.73
N CYS A 52 -14.99 -8.25 -4.68
CA CYS A 52 -15.97 -7.33 -4.13
C CYS A 52 -15.25 -6.19 -3.38
N HIS A 53 -15.53 -4.96 -3.75
CA HIS A 53 -15.00 -3.76 -3.11
C HIS A 53 -16.03 -3.08 -2.18
N GLY A 54 -17.04 -3.82 -1.70
CA GLY A 54 -18.08 -3.32 -0.81
C GLY A 54 -19.46 -3.24 -1.45
N GLU A 55 -19.60 -3.61 -2.74
CA GLU A 55 -20.88 -3.58 -3.48
C GLU A 55 -21.93 -4.50 -2.86
N CYS A 56 -21.50 -5.50 -2.09
CA CYS A 56 -22.42 -6.38 -1.35
C CYS A 56 -23.07 -5.72 -0.13
N GLY A 57 -22.72 -4.47 0.20
CA GLY A 57 -23.25 -3.71 1.34
C GLY A 57 -22.78 -4.16 2.74
N ARG A 58 -21.94 -5.20 2.82
CA ARG A 58 -21.38 -5.73 4.09
C ARG A 58 -20.05 -5.06 4.41
N PHE A 59 -19.64 -5.06 5.68
CA PHE A 59 -18.31 -4.62 6.09
C PHE A 59 -17.30 -5.76 5.97
N GLY A 60 -16.01 -5.39 5.82
CA GLY A 60 -14.88 -6.34 5.79
C GLY A 60 -14.13 -6.36 4.45
N HIS A 61 -14.21 -5.29 3.67
CA HIS A 61 -13.49 -5.14 2.40
C HIS A 61 -12.19 -4.33 2.54
N GLY A 62 -11.63 -4.28 3.77
CA GLY A 62 -10.37 -3.60 4.04
C GLY A 62 -10.47 -2.10 3.75
N VAL A 63 -9.56 -1.58 2.92
CA VAL A 63 -9.50 -0.16 2.56
C VAL A 63 -10.74 0.33 1.79
N HIS A 64 -11.47 -0.56 1.14
CA HIS A 64 -12.69 -0.21 0.40
C HIS A 64 -13.87 0.15 1.30
N ASP A 65 -13.80 -0.19 2.60
CA ASP A 65 -14.79 0.25 3.59
C ASP A 65 -14.54 1.69 4.10
N ALA A 66 -13.42 2.31 3.68
CA ALA A 66 -13.02 3.62 4.19
C ALA A 66 -14.08 4.70 3.93
N SER A 67 -14.31 5.53 4.94
CA SER A 67 -15.37 6.54 4.89
C SER A 67 -14.94 7.80 5.64
N THR A 68 -15.51 8.93 5.22
CA THR A 68 -15.52 10.20 5.97
C THR A 68 -16.85 10.44 6.67
N ASP A 69 -17.86 9.59 6.41
CA ASP A 69 -19.18 9.71 7.07
C ASP A 69 -19.10 9.24 8.53
N PRO A 70 -19.38 10.12 9.52
CA PRO A 70 -19.30 9.78 10.93
C PRO A 70 -20.24 8.63 11.35
N ALA A 71 -21.40 8.49 10.71
CA ALA A 71 -22.34 7.40 11.03
C ALA A 71 -21.77 6.06 10.58
N ARG A 72 -21.22 5.99 9.37
CA ARG A 72 -20.57 4.80 8.84
C ARG A 72 -19.30 4.43 9.65
N ILE A 73 -18.49 5.42 10.05
CA ILE A 73 -17.30 5.18 10.89
C ILE A 73 -17.71 4.57 12.24
N ARG A 74 -18.74 5.12 12.91
CA ARG A 74 -19.24 4.53 14.16
C ARG A 74 -19.77 3.12 13.97
N ALA A 75 -20.46 2.82 12.88
CA ALA A 75 -20.92 1.47 12.56
C ALA A 75 -19.77 0.49 12.32
N LEU A 76 -18.70 0.91 11.63
CA LEU A 76 -17.49 0.12 11.42
C LEU A 76 -16.78 -0.20 12.76
N PHE A 77 -16.64 0.78 13.65
CA PHE A 77 -16.04 0.58 14.97
C PHE A 77 -16.93 -0.25 15.90
N ALA A 78 -18.25 -0.11 15.82
CA ALA A 78 -19.19 -0.95 16.55
C ALA A 78 -19.10 -2.42 16.12
N ALA A 79 -18.86 -2.69 14.84
CA ALA A 79 -18.63 -4.02 14.31
C ALA A 79 -17.23 -4.58 14.67
N ALA A 80 -16.29 -3.71 15.08
CA ALA A 80 -14.92 -4.06 15.45
C ALA A 80 -14.53 -3.53 16.86
N PRO A 81 -15.17 -4.00 17.95
CA PRO A 81 -14.93 -3.50 19.31
C PRO A 81 -13.51 -3.77 19.85
N TRP A 82 -12.71 -4.53 19.12
CA TRP A 82 -11.30 -4.81 19.38
C TRP A 82 -10.33 -3.90 18.60
N ALA A 83 -10.85 -2.96 17.80
CA ALA A 83 -10.01 -2.03 17.06
C ALA A 83 -9.33 -1.05 18.02
N THR A 84 -8.01 -0.99 18.00
CA THR A 84 -7.21 -0.08 18.84
C THR A 84 -6.53 1.02 18.01
N GLY A 85 -6.82 1.07 16.74
CA GLY A 85 -6.29 2.05 15.81
C GLY A 85 -7.21 2.26 14.62
N TYR A 86 -6.79 3.15 13.76
CA TYR A 86 -7.46 3.42 12.49
C TYR A 86 -6.45 3.59 11.36
N GLY A 87 -6.86 3.19 10.17
CA GLY A 87 -6.14 3.42 8.93
C GLY A 87 -6.76 4.56 8.15
N ILE A 88 -5.93 5.36 7.51
CA ILE A 88 -6.33 6.45 6.60
C ILE A 88 -6.10 5.94 5.18
N ALA A 89 -7.17 5.79 4.41
CA ALA A 89 -7.09 5.33 3.04
C ALA A 89 -6.35 6.33 2.15
N CYS A 90 -5.44 5.83 1.32
CA CYS A 90 -4.67 6.64 0.39
C CYS A 90 -5.31 6.65 -1.00
N GLY A 91 -5.02 7.70 -1.79
CA GLY A 91 -5.49 7.85 -3.15
C GLY A 91 -6.95 8.28 -3.31
N LEU A 92 -7.69 8.49 -2.21
CA LEU A 92 -9.10 8.91 -2.26
C LEU A 92 -9.25 10.44 -2.23
N PRO A 93 -10.27 11.00 -2.94
CA PRO A 93 -10.59 12.41 -2.82
C PRO A 93 -11.00 12.78 -1.38
N PRO A 94 -10.87 14.05 -0.98
CA PRO A 94 -10.39 15.19 -1.78
C PRO A 94 -8.86 15.30 -1.82
N HIS A 95 -8.13 14.61 -0.92
CA HIS A 95 -6.69 14.81 -0.75
C HIS A 95 -5.84 13.95 -1.68
N HIS A 96 -6.37 12.85 -2.22
CA HIS A 96 -5.59 11.85 -2.96
C HIS A 96 -4.30 11.50 -2.22
N LEU A 97 -4.43 11.21 -0.91
CA LEU A 97 -3.32 11.07 0.03
C LEU A 97 -2.28 10.08 -0.48
N ILE A 98 -1.02 10.49 -0.42
CA ILE A 98 0.15 9.67 -0.69
C ILE A 98 0.96 9.60 0.60
N GLY A 99 1.19 8.40 1.11
CA GLY A 99 2.09 8.18 2.24
C GLY A 99 3.46 7.75 1.77
N ILE A 100 4.50 8.46 2.20
CA ILE A 100 5.88 7.98 2.12
C ILE A 100 6.20 7.38 3.48
N ASP A 101 6.32 6.06 3.54
CA ASP A 101 6.58 5.29 4.75
C ASP A 101 8.07 4.95 4.80
N LEU A 102 8.76 5.56 5.76
CA LEU A 102 10.20 5.42 5.99
C LEU A 102 10.40 4.42 7.12
N ASP A 103 10.74 3.19 6.76
CA ASP A 103 11.01 2.13 7.73
C ASP A 103 12.39 2.28 8.37
N THR A 104 12.48 1.90 9.65
CA THR A 104 13.74 1.74 10.37
C THR A 104 14.15 0.28 10.42
N ARG A 105 15.45 0.01 10.39
CA ARG A 105 15.98 -1.31 10.69
C ARG A 105 16.39 -1.36 12.17
N PRO A 106 16.07 -2.45 12.88
CA PRO A 106 16.54 -2.62 14.26
C PRO A 106 18.05 -2.52 14.35
N GLY A 107 18.57 -1.65 15.25
CA GLY A 107 20.01 -1.49 15.49
C GLY A 107 20.73 -0.45 14.62
N GLU A 108 20.07 0.19 13.66
CA GLU A 108 20.65 1.31 12.92
C GLU A 108 20.28 2.66 13.60
N PRO A 109 21.30 3.49 13.96
CA PRO A 109 21.06 4.76 14.66
C PRO A 109 20.41 5.85 13.78
N ASP A 110 20.60 5.81 12.46
CA ASP A 110 19.90 6.65 11.47
C ASP A 110 19.15 5.71 10.52
N PRO A 111 17.84 5.92 10.34
CA PRO A 111 17.10 5.11 9.39
C PRO A 111 17.67 5.31 7.98
N GLY A 112 18.31 4.29 7.44
CA GLY A 112 18.86 4.29 6.09
C GLY A 112 17.86 4.77 5.04
N SER A 113 16.55 4.62 5.31
CA SER A 113 15.45 5.14 4.51
C SER A 113 15.40 6.67 4.47
N SER A 114 15.68 7.37 5.58
CA SER A 114 15.73 8.84 5.59
C SER A 114 16.91 9.37 4.78
N THR A 115 18.06 8.70 4.88
CA THR A 115 19.24 9.03 4.07
C THR A 115 18.98 8.74 2.60
N ALA A 116 18.39 7.60 2.28
CA ALA A 116 18.00 7.26 0.91
C ALA A 116 17.00 8.27 0.31
N LEU A 117 16.04 8.77 1.11
CA LEU A 117 15.12 9.82 0.64
C LEU A 117 15.86 11.14 0.37
N ARG A 118 16.84 11.54 1.22
CA ARG A 118 17.67 12.73 0.98
C ARG A 118 18.50 12.59 -0.29
N GLU A 119 19.11 11.42 -0.52
CA GLU A 119 19.87 11.15 -1.75
C GLU A 119 18.99 11.22 -3.00
N LEU A 120 17.77 10.64 -2.94
CA LEU A 120 16.80 10.78 -4.01
C LEU A 120 16.41 12.23 -4.25
N ALA A 121 16.19 13.00 -3.19
CA ALA A 121 15.85 14.41 -3.25
C ALA A 121 16.95 15.24 -3.93
N LEU A 122 18.22 14.99 -3.59
CA LEU A 122 19.37 15.62 -4.23
C LEU A 122 19.51 15.21 -5.70
N ARG A 123 19.41 13.92 -5.99
CA ARG A 123 19.55 13.37 -7.35
C ARG A 123 18.47 13.86 -8.29
N HIS A 124 17.24 14.02 -7.80
CA HIS A 124 16.08 14.38 -8.60
C HIS A 124 15.60 15.81 -8.37
N LEU A 125 16.36 16.60 -7.61
CA LEU A 125 16.13 18.03 -7.37
C LEU A 125 14.73 18.32 -6.83
N PHE A 126 14.32 17.64 -5.75
CA PHE A 126 13.10 17.98 -5.04
C PHE A 126 13.36 18.19 -3.53
N THR A 127 12.43 18.90 -2.90
CA THR A 127 12.40 19.08 -1.45
C THR A 127 11.02 18.65 -0.94
N ILE A 128 10.97 17.90 0.15
CA ILE A 128 9.70 17.60 0.82
C ILE A 128 9.25 18.89 1.55
N PRO A 129 8.08 19.45 1.20
CA PRO A 129 7.58 20.64 1.85
C PRO A 129 7.16 20.32 3.30
N PRO A 130 7.02 21.34 4.18
CA PRO A 130 6.45 21.13 5.51
C PRO A 130 5.10 20.43 5.43
N THR A 131 4.98 19.30 6.10
CA THR A 131 3.79 18.44 6.03
C THR A 131 3.57 17.71 7.35
N VAL A 132 2.44 17.02 7.46
CA VAL A 132 2.19 16.09 8.57
C VAL A 132 3.22 14.96 8.54
N VAL A 133 3.85 14.75 9.69
CA VAL A 133 4.76 13.62 9.92
C VAL A 133 4.24 12.78 11.08
N VAL A 134 4.05 11.50 10.87
CA VAL A 134 3.64 10.54 11.89
C VAL A 134 4.81 9.65 12.24
N LEU A 135 5.14 9.57 13.53
CA LEU A 135 6.18 8.70 14.06
C LEU A 135 5.59 7.32 14.31
N THR A 136 6.26 6.28 13.83
CA THR A 136 5.89 4.90 14.07
C THR A 136 6.52 4.37 15.37
N PRO A 137 5.93 3.36 16.03
CA PRO A 137 6.51 2.77 17.24
C PRO A 137 7.90 2.16 17.05
N SER A 138 8.26 1.82 15.81
CA SER A 138 9.59 1.29 15.46
C SER A 138 10.63 2.38 15.20
N GLY A 139 10.27 3.67 15.33
CA GLY A 139 11.15 4.79 15.05
C GLY A 139 11.12 5.29 13.59
N GLY A 140 10.34 4.63 12.73
CA GLY A 140 10.08 5.07 11.36
C GLY A 140 9.17 6.30 11.28
N ARG A 141 8.89 6.76 10.07
CA ARG A 141 8.09 7.98 9.82
C ARG A 141 7.18 7.82 8.61
N HIS A 142 5.94 8.29 8.72
CA HIS A 142 5.08 8.51 7.56
C HIS A 142 5.08 10.01 7.21
N LEU A 143 5.42 10.36 5.99
CA LEU A 143 5.26 11.70 5.44
C LEU A 143 3.96 11.72 4.62
N TRP A 144 3.09 12.70 4.88
CA TRP A 144 1.80 12.78 4.21
C TRP A 144 1.83 13.83 3.09
N LEU A 145 1.58 13.39 1.88
CA LEU A 145 1.54 14.24 0.71
C LEU A 145 0.18 14.13 0.01
N THR A 146 -0.22 15.16 -0.72
CA THR A 146 -1.40 15.11 -1.59
C THR A 146 -0.99 14.84 -3.02
N GLY A 147 -1.72 13.95 -3.70
CA GLY A 147 -1.58 13.70 -5.13
C GLY A 147 -2.50 14.59 -5.97
N PRO A 148 -2.23 14.73 -7.27
CA PRO A 148 -3.15 15.35 -8.18
C PRO A 148 -4.33 14.42 -8.48
N PRO A 149 -5.54 14.98 -8.77
CA PRO A 149 -6.75 14.18 -8.96
C PRO A 149 -6.75 13.32 -10.25
N ASP A 150 -5.94 13.71 -11.22
CA ASP A 150 -5.82 13.08 -12.55
C ASP A 150 -4.77 11.95 -12.61
N HIS A 151 -4.06 11.70 -11.52
CA HIS A 151 -3.03 10.67 -11.46
C HIS A 151 -3.23 9.73 -10.27
N VAL A 152 -3.27 8.45 -10.56
CA VAL A 152 -3.34 7.42 -9.52
C VAL A 152 -1.93 6.97 -9.16
N VAL A 153 -1.48 7.30 -7.95
CA VAL A 153 -0.22 6.79 -7.40
C VAL A 153 -0.49 5.40 -6.82
N PRO A 154 0.15 4.34 -7.35
CA PRO A 154 -0.05 2.99 -6.84
C PRO A 154 0.67 2.76 -5.52
N ASN A 155 0.16 1.80 -4.75
CA ASN A 155 0.88 1.24 -3.61
C ASN A 155 2.17 0.56 -4.08
N SER A 156 3.28 0.75 -3.37
CA SER A 156 4.53 0.03 -3.68
C SER A 156 5.43 -0.12 -2.46
N ALA A 157 6.20 -1.20 -2.41
CA ALA A 157 7.16 -1.47 -1.35
C ALA A 157 8.59 -1.45 -1.92
N GLY A 158 9.47 -0.65 -1.33
CA GLY A 158 10.90 -0.57 -1.69
C GLY A 158 11.20 -0.11 -3.13
N ARG A 159 10.22 0.43 -3.85
CA ARG A 159 10.38 0.84 -5.26
C ARG A 159 11.29 2.06 -5.41
N LEU A 160 11.18 3.02 -4.51
CA LEU A 160 12.01 4.23 -4.52
C LEU A 160 13.43 3.91 -4.05
N ALA A 161 13.53 3.25 -2.92
CA ALA A 161 14.76 2.74 -2.33
C ALA A 161 14.42 1.71 -1.23
N PRO A 162 15.37 0.87 -0.80
CA PRO A 162 15.17 -0.02 0.35
C PRO A 162 14.69 0.75 1.58
N GLY A 163 13.66 0.26 2.25
CA GLY A 163 13.07 0.89 3.44
C GLY A 163 12.18 2.10 3.15
N ILE A 164 11.88 2.40 1.89
CA ILE A 164 10.91 3.43 1.50
C ILE A 164 9.72 2.77 0.81
N ASP A 165 8.61 2.70 1.53
CA ASP A 165 7.34 2.23 0.99
C ASP A 165 6.45 3.42 0.60
N VAL A 166 5.66 3.23 -0.44
CA VAL A 166 4.67 4.20 -0.90
C VAL A 166 3.29 3.64 -0.66
N ARG A 167 2.50 4.34 0.15
CA ARG A 167 1.09 4.05 0.36
C ARG A 167 0.29 4.98 -0.55
N GLY A 168 -0.19 4.42 -1.64
CA GLY A 168 -1.03 5.07 -2.63
C GLY A 168 -2.42 4.45 -2.71
N ALA A 169 -3.08 4.55 -3.86
CA ALA A 169 -4.41 4.00 -4.07
C ALA A 169 -4.48 2.50 -3.74
N GLY A 170 -5.50 2.13 -2.98
CA GLY A 170 -5.67 0.76 -2.46
C GLY A 170 -4.82 0.46 -1.20
N GLY A 171 -4.00 1.41 -0.75
CA GLY A 171 -3.26 1.33 0.51
C GLY A 171 -3.86 2.21 1.61
N TYR A 172 -3.26 2.12 2.79
CA TYR A 172 -3.59 2.99 3.92
C TYR A 172 -2.36 3.25 4.79
N LEU A 173 -2.40 4.36 5.52
CA LEU A 173 -1.47 4.70 6.59
C LEU A 173 -2.13 4.47 7.95
N VAL A 174 -1.35 4.01 8.93
CA VAL A 174 -1.83 3.97 10.31
C VAL A 174 -1.89 5.39 10.84
N GLY A 175 -3.08 5.81 11.30
CA GLY A 175 -3.31 7.17 11.80
C GLY A 175 -2.71 7.41 13.18
N PRO A 176 -2.31 8.67 13.49
CA PRO A 176 -1.77 9.04 14.79
C PRO A 176 -2.82 8.87 15.91
N GLY A 177 -2.38 8.42 17.09
CA GLY A 177 -3.27 7.98 18.16
C GLY A 177 -3.63 6.50 18.11
N SER A 178 -3.33 5.79 17.03
CA SER A 178 -3.49 4.35 16.94
C SER A 178 -2.52 3.64 17.85
N ARG A 179 -3.04 2.62 18.57
CA ARG A 179 -2.27 1.78 19.47
C ARG A 179 -2.11 0.39 18.88
N THR A 180 -0.88 -0.07 18.77
CA THR A 180 -0.53 -1.41 18.29
C THR A 180 0.15 -2.21 19.39
N ARG A 181 0.43 -3.50 19.13
CA ARG A 181 1.23 -4.33 20.03
C ARG A 181 2.68 -3.85 20.22
N HIS A 182 3.18 -2.98 19.34
CA HIS A 182 4.54 -2.45 19.37
C HIS A 182 4.63 -1.03 19.92
N GLY A 183 3.50 -0.41 20.26
CA GLY A 183 3.42 0.97 20.75
C GLY A 183 2.41 1.82 19.99
N SER A 184 2.48 3.13 20.18
CA SER A 184 1.53 4.09 19.62
C SER A 184 2.14 4.88 18.47
N TYR A 185 1.32 5.18 17.47
CA TYR A 185 1.63 6.13 16.42
C TYR A 185 1.37 7.55 16.93
N THR A 186 2.31 8.46 16.75
CA THR A 186 2.19 9.83 17.23
C THR A 186 2.54 10.82 16.14
N THR A 187 1.95 12.02 16.18
CA THR A 187 2.35 13.09 15.28
C THR A 187 3.69 13.67 15.75
N ALA A 188 4.61 13.92 14.84
CA ALA A 188 5.88 14.54 15.17
C ALA A 188 5.66 15.97 15.72
N PRO A 189 6.44 16.41 16.70
CA PRO A 189 6.33 17.76 17.25
C PRO A 189 6.34 18.83 16.15
N GLY A 190 5.46 19.81 16.27
CA GLY A 190 5.36 20.93 15.33
C GLY A 190 4.69 20.61 13.99
N THR A 191 4.22 19.37 13.75
CA THR A 191 3.59 19.01 12.46
C THR A 191 2.10 18.69 12.55
N SER A 192 1.53 18.62 13.75
CA SER A 192 0.13 18.22 13.97
C SER A 192 -0.91 19.19 13.39
N HIS A 193 -0.54 20.45 13.24
CA HIS A 193 -1.40 21.51 12.68
C HIS A 193 -1.26 21.67 11.17
N LEU A 194 -0.26 21.00 10.55
CA LEU A 194 -0.02 21.11 9.13
C LEU A 194 -1.05 20.25 8.35
N PRO A 195 -1.50 20.70 7.17
CA PRO A 195 -2.20 19.83 6.22
C PRO A 195 -1.19 18.92 5.50
N PRO A 196 -1.64 17.81 4.88
CA PRO A 196 -0.84 17.11 3.91
C PRO A 196 -0.41 18.06 2.78
N ALA A 197 0.88 18.15 2.50
CA ALA A 197 1.42 19.08 1.51
C ALA A 197 1.36 18.49 0.09
N PRO A 198 1.32 19.30 -0.98
CA PRO A 198 1.40 18.82 -2.35
C PRO A 198 2.66 18.00 -2.60
N CYS A 199 2.52 16.85 -3.27
CA CYS A 199 3.65 16.03 -3.66
C CYS A 199 4.53 16.79 -4.68
N PRO A 200 5.84 16.95 -4.43
CA PRO A 200 6.73 17.60 -5.37
C PRO A 200 6.66 16.94 -6.75
N PRO A 201 6.58 17.69 -7.86
CA PRO A 201 6.42 17.11 -9.21
C PRO A 201 7.52 16.13 -9.59
N ALA A 202 8.76 16.37 -9.14
CA ALA A 202 9.87 15.47 -9.40
C ALA A 202 9.73 14.15 -8.63
N LEU A 203 9.27 14.19 -7.37
CA LEU A 203 8.95 12.99 -6.60
C LEU A 203 7.75 12.26 -7.22
N LEU A 204 6.69 12.98 -7.61
CA LEU A 204 5.51 12.39 -8.23
C LEU A 204 5.88 11.57 -9.48
N ARG A 205 6.77 12.09 -10.33
CA ARG A 205 7.27 11.33 -11.49
C ARG A 205 7.93 10.00 -11.12
N LEU A 206 8.60 9.93 -9.97
CA LEU A 206 9.19 8.68 -9.46
C LEU A 206 8.14 7.72 -8.92
N LEU A 207 7.04 8.26 -8.37
CA LEU A 207 5.93 7.48 -7.81
C LEU A 207 5.02 6.90 -8.90
N LEU A 208 4.89 7.56 -10.03
CA LEU A 208 4.04 7.10 -11.12
C LEU A 208 4.71 5.95 -11.88
N PRO A 209 3.92 5.01 -12.44
CA PRO A 209 4.44 4.06 -13.42
C PRO A 209 5.08 4.80 -14.59
N PRO A 210 6.16 4.27 -15.19
CA PRO A 210 6.68 4.85 -16.42
C PRO A 210 5.56 4.91 -17.46
N PRO A 211 5.48 6.01 -18.25
CA PRO A 211 4.47 6.13 -19.28
C PRO A 211 4.59 4.93 -20.23
N VAL A 212 3.46 4.27 -20.48
CA VAL A 212 3.38 3.24 -21.52
C VAL A 212 3.69 3.96 -22.83
N ARG A 213 4.86 3.73 -23.41
CA ARG A 213 5.16 4.20 -24.77
C ARG A 213 4.15 3.53 -25.70
N ARG A 214 3.09 4.26 -26.04
CA ARG A 214 2.31 3.92 -27.23
C ARG A 214 3.26 4.13 -28.40
N THR A 215 3.85 3.07 -28.88
CA THR A 215 4.44 3.06 -30.20
C THR A 215 3.29 3.22 -31.19
N GLY A 216 2.99 4.48 -31.50
CA GLY A 216 2.16 4.81 -32.66
C GLY A 216 2.96 4.44 -33.89
N GLY A 217 2.39 3.65 -34.73
CA GLY A 217 3.01 3.29 -36.00
C GLY A 217 2.55 1.91 -36.44
N GLY A 218 1.60 1.88 -37.40
CA GLY A 218 1.23 0.66 -38.09
C GLY A 218 2.47 0.03 -38.73
N GLY A 219 2.65 -1.24 -38.46
CA GLY A 219 3.66 -2.09 -39.03
C GLY A 219 3.32 -3.52 -38.62
N SER A 220 2.69 -4.23 -39.54
CA SER A 220 2.54 -5.68 -39.49
C SER A 220 3.93 -6.31 -39.35
N ALA A 221 4.26 -6.87 -38.20
CA ALA A 221 5.42 -7.72 -38.06
C ALA A 221 5.06 -8.83 -37.07
N SER A 222 4.84 -9.97 -37.59
CA SER A 222 4.95 -11.28 -36.96
C SER A 222 6.33 -11.40 -36.30
N GLY A 223 6.36 -11.52 -34.95
CA GLY A 223 7.61 -11.89 -34.27
C GLY A 223 7.83 -11.20 -32.93
N GLU A 224 7.69 -11.98 -31.87
CA GLU A 224 8.19 -11.84 -30.50
C GLU A 224 7.42 -10.99 -29.47
N PRO A 225 6.64 -11.67 -28.59
CA PRO A 225 6.09 -11.05 -27.37
C PRO A 225 7.09 -11.04 -26.18
N VAL A 226 8.41 -11.13 -26.41
CA VAL A 226 9.38 -11.50 -25.36
C VAL A 226 10.10 -10.32 -24.71
N ALA A 227 10.08 -9.10 -25.29
CA ALA A 227 10.87 -7.97 -24.76
C ALA A 227 10.36 -7.44 -23.40
N GLY A 228 9.06 -7.38 -23.19
CA GLY A 228 8.48 -6.92 -21.92
C GLY A 228 8.57 -7.95 -20.79
N GLY A 229 8.54 -9.23 -21.12
CA GLY A 229 8.58 -10.33 -20.17
C GLY A 229 9.95 -10.55 -19.54
N ARG A 230 11.03 -10.36 -20.29
CA ARG A 230 12.41 -10.51 -19.76
C ARG A 230 12.70 -9.55 -18.60
N GLY A 231 12.22 -8.31 -18.68
CA GLY A 231 12.39 -7.32 -17.61
C GLY A 231 11.71 -7.75 -16.30
N LEU A 232 10.53 -8.36 -16.36
CA LEU A 232 9.81 -8.84 -15.19
C LEU A 232 10.53 -10.04 -14.54
N VAL A 233 11.06 -10.95 -15.35
CA VAL A 233 11.86 -12.10 -14.86
C VAL A 233 13.15 -11.60 -14.18
N GLN A 234 13.88 -10.68 -14.78
CA GLN A 234 15.08 -10.08 -14.19
C GLN A 234 14.77 -9.32 -12.90
N PHE A 235 13.63 -8.65 -12.82
CA PHE A 235 13.16 -7.99 -11.59
C PHE A 235 12.96 -8.99 -10.44
N VAL A 236 12.46 -10.19 -10.72
CA VAL A 236 12.33 -11.26 -9.71
C VAL A 236 13.69 -11.82 -9.34
N LEU A 237 14.56 -12.11 -10.33
CA LEU A 237 15.91 -12.63 -10.10
C LEU A 237 16.78 -11.70 -9.25
N ALA A 238 16.57 -10.39 -9.34
CA ALA A 238 17.26 -9.39 -8.53
C ALA A 238 16.69 -9.24 -7.10
N ALA A 239 15.78 -10.13 -6.67
CA ALA A 239 15.18 -10.06 -5.34
C ALA A 239 16.16 -10.46 -4.24
N GLN A 240 16.28 -9.63 -3.22
CA GLN A 240 17.00 -9.95 -2.00
C GLN A 240 16.10 -10.68 -0.99
N GLU A 241 16.71 -11.24 0.04
CA GLU A 241 15.97 -11.85 1.15
C GLU A 241 15.00 -10.83 1.77
N GLY A 242 13.75 -11.30 2.05
CA GLY A 242 12.66 -10.43 2.50
C GLY A 242 11.88 -9.72 1.38
N GLN A 243 12.39 -9.65 0.14
CA GLN A 243 11.71 -9.01 -1.00
C GLN A 243 11.17 -10.01 -2.04
N ARG A 244 11.56 -11.29 -1.94
CA ARG A 244 11.34 -12.31 -2.97
C ARG A 244 9.86 -12.44 -3.34
N ASN A 245 9.03 -12.62 -2.34
CA ASN A 245 7.59 -12.80 -2.54
C ASN A 245 6.89 -11.54 -3.09
N THR A 246 7.27 -10.37 -2.58
CA THR A 246 6.73 -9.09 -3.03
C THR A 246 7.10 -8.80 -4.48
N ARG A 247 8.35 -9.03 -4.87
CA ARG A 247 8.78 -8.83 -6.26
C ARG A 247 8.12 -9.80 -7.22
N LEU A 248 7.97 -11.08 -6.82
CA LEU A 248 7.24 -12.05 -7.61
C LEU A 248 5.78 -11.65 -7.81
N PHE A 249 5.11 -11.22 -6.73
CA PHE A 249 3.73 -10.75 -6.78
C PHE A 249 3.56 -9.59 -7.77
N TRP A 250 4.42 -8.58 -7.68
CA TRP A 250 4.40 -7.42 -8.57
C TRP A 250 4.69 -7.78 -10.03
N ALA A 251 5.68 -8.63 -10.28
CA ALA A 251 6.00 -9.08 -11.62
C ALA A 251 4.83 -9.85 -12.23
N ALA A 252 4.17 -10.70 -11.44
CA ALA A 252 3.00 -11.44 -11.87
C ALA A 252 1.80 -10.51 -12.16
N CYS A 253 1.48 -9.55 -11.28
CA CYS A 253 0.44 -8.55 -11.54
C CYS A 253 0.69 -7.84 -12.88
N ARG A 254 1.92 -7.36 -13.11
CA ARG A 254 2.29 -6.69 -14.36
C ARG A 254 2.19 -7.59 -15.58
N ALA A 255 2.55 -8.87 -15.44
CA ALA A 255 2.42 -9.82 -16.53
C ALA A 255 0.95 -10.02 -16.92
N TYR A 256 0.06 -10.16 -15.94
CA TYR A 256 -1.37 -10.32 -16.20
C TYR A 256 -2.02 -9.03 -16.72
N GLU A 257 -1.74 -7.87 -16.13
CA GLU A 257 -2.21 -6.57 -16.61
C GLU A 257 -1.83 -6.30 -18.08
N ASN A 258 -0.68 -6.79 -18.51
CA ASN A 258 -0.20 -6.66 -19.89
C ASN A 258 -0.66 -7.83 -20.81
N GLY A 259 -1.49 -8.74 -20.33
CA GLY A 259 -1.99 -9.88 -21.11
C GLY A 259 -0.95 -10.98 -21.39
N ILE A 260 0.23 -10.94 -20.77
CA ILE A 260 1.33 -11.91 -20.97
C ILE A 260 1.50 -12.85 -19.77
N GLY A 261 0.59 -12.81 -18.79
CA GLY A 261 0.64 -13.61 -17.57
C GLY A 261 0.79 -15.11 -17.82
N PRO A 262 -0.07 -15.74 -18.64
CA PRO A 262 0.06 -17.16 -18.95
C PRO A 262 1.40 -17.56 -19.58
N ALA A 263 1.93 -16.72 -20.47
CA ALA A 263 3.22 -16.97 -21.14
C ALA A 263 4.42 -16.82 -20.17
N LEU A 264 4.28 -15.99 -19.13
CA LEU A 264 5.33 -15.76 -18.14
C LEU A 264 5.22 -16.62 -16.89
N LEU A 265 4.19 -17.45 -16.73
CA LEU A 265 4.01 -18.29 -15.55
C LEU A 265 5.26 -19.13 -15.25
N THR A 266 5.74 -19.90 -16.21
CA THR A 266 6.92 -20.77 -16.05
C THR A 266 8.21 -19.96 -15.81
N PRO A 267 8.54 -18.92 -16.58
CA PRO A 267 9.69 -18.08 -16.31
C PRO A 267 9.70 -17.42 -14.93
N LEU A 268 8.55 -16.92 -14.45
CA LEU A 268 8.42 -16.31 -13.13
C LEU A 268 8.57 -17.33 -12.00
N LEU A 269 7.98 -18.55 -12.15
CA LEU A 269 8.18 -19.64 -11.21
C LEU A 269 9.65 -20.04 -11.10
N GLN A 270 10.33 -20.15 -12.23
CA GLN A 270 11.75 -20.50 -12.26
C GLN A 270 12.61 -19.41 -11.59
N ALA A 271 12.37 -18.13 -11.89
CA ALA A 271 13.03 -17.01 -11.26
C ALA A 271 12.81 -16.98 -9.74
N ALA A 272 11.58 -17.24 -9.29
CA ALA A 272 11.24 -17.30 -7.88
C ALA A 272 11.98 -18.41 -7.13
N ARG A 273 12.09 -19.60 -7.75
CA ARG A 273 12.89 -20.72 -7.21
C ARG A 273 14.38 -20.36 -7.10
N THR A 274 14.93 -19.74 -8.13
CA THR A 274 16.33 -19.29 -8.13
C THR A 274 16.62 -18.31 -6.99
N THR A 275 15.64 -17.49 -6.60
CA THR A 275 15.78 -16.57 -5.47
C THR A 275 15.49 -17.21 -4.11
N GLY A 276 15.10 -18.51 -4.06
CA GLY A 276 14.90 -19.27 -2.83
C GLY A 276 13.46 -19.33 -2.32
N LEU A 277 12.45 -18.99 -3.13
CA LEU A 277 11.05 -19.30 -2.83
C LEU A 277 10.75 -20.79 -3.14
N THR A 278 9.92 -21.40 -2.30
CA THR A 278 9.41 -22.75 -2.61
C THR A 278 8.42 -22.69 -3.76
N ASP A 279 8.25 -23.81 -4.49
CA ASP A 279 7.30 -23.91 -5.60
C ASP A 279 5.87 -23.60 -5.15
N ARG A 280 5.49 -24.06 -3.97
CA ARG A 280 4.18 -23.81 -3.37
C ARG A 280 3.94 -22.32 -3.11
N GLU A 281 4.91 -21.61 -2.51
CA GLU A 281 4.82 -20.18 -2.26
C GLU A 281 4.75 -19.38 -3.56
N ALA A 282 5.62 -19.71 -4.52
CA ALA A 282 5.67 -19.04 -5.81
C ALA A 282 4.36 -19.19 -6.58
N ARG A 283 3.79 -20.40 -6.65
CA ARG A 283 2.48 -20.63 -7.28
C ARG A 283 1.36 -19.90 -6.58
N ALA A 284 1.30 -19.92 -5.24
CA ALA A 284 0.29 -19.23 -4.47
C ALA A 284 0.34 -17.72 -4.71
N THR A 285 1.54 -17.15 -4.81
CA THR A 285 1.77 -15.74 -5.06
C THR A 285 1.33 -15.33 -6.46
N ILE A 286 1.71 -16.11 -7.49
CA ILE A 286 1.30 -15.84 -8.87
C ILE A 286 -0.21 -15.98 -9.03
N ALA A 287 -0.82 -17.02 -8.44
CA ALA A 287 -2.27 -17.18 -8.45
C ALA A 287 -3.00 -16.05 -7.73
N SER A 288 -2.43 -15.51 -6.66
CA SER A 288 -2.96 -14.32 -5.97
C SER A 288 -2.90 -13.08 -6.86
N ALA A 289 -1.80 -12.88 -7.57
CA ALA A 289 -1.63 -11.78 -8.52
C ALA A 289 -2.62 -11.89 -9.70
N ALA A 290 -2.79 -13.08 -10.26
CA ALA A 290 -3.76 -13.33 -11.33
C ALA A 290 -5.18 -12.97 -10.90
N ARG A 291 -5.60 -13.43 -9.72
CA ARG A 291 -6.91 -13.08 -9.16
C ARG A 291 -7.09 -11.58 -8.95
N MET A 292 -6.05 -10.90 -8.46
CA MET A 292 -6.10 -9.46 -8.19
C MET A 292 -6.22 -8.63 -9.46
N THR A 293 -5.71 -9.12 -10.58
CA THR A 293 -5.78 -8.47 -11.90
C THR A 293 -6.96 -8.95 -12.76
N GLY A 294 -7.91 -9.70 -12.16
CA GLY A 294 -9.11 -10.17 -12.86
C GLY A 294 -8.89 -11.37 -13.78
N HIS A 295 -7.74 -12.04 -13.68
CA HIS A 295 -7.45 -13.25 -14.46
C HIS A 295 -7.56 -14.49 -13.56
N HIS A 296 -8.27 -15.52 -14.06
CA HIS A 296 -8.27 -16.84 -13.44
C HIS A 296 -7.10 -17.66 -14.00
N PRO A 297 -6.29 -18.28 -13.11
CA PRO A 297 -5.28 -19.24 -13.54
C PRO A 297 -5.89 -20.52 -14.05
#